data_accc3cf067ad39b144c0c343196636fc
#
_entry.id   accc3cf067ad39b144c0c343196636fc
#
_cell.length_a   1.000
_cell.length_b   1.000
_cell.length_c   1.000
_cell.angle_alpha   90.00
_cell.angle_beta   90.00
_cell.angle_gamma   90.00
#
_symmetry.space_group_name_H-M   'P 1'
#
loop_
_entity.id
_entity.type
_entity.pdbx_description
1 polymer ?
#
loop_
_entity_poly.entity_id
_entity_poly.type
_entity_poly.pdbx_seq_one_letter_code
_entity_poly.pdbx_strand_id
1 'polypeptide(L)'
;MQREKLKTGAILLLLVIFIAHSVEKKGEVDALTEENLVMKRRVALADSLIFDTTKRGLELAQRLAIKEEKIEEYESNKHKVVVTMYHPVADQTDDTPNITADGSVIKINNASEYRYVAVSRNMLTRYGGFLRYGDYVWVDAGKKSGVYQVRDTMAARWVNRIDILESPGVKPYKYNDASLRRLDYAPEHL
;
A
#
# COMPACT_ATOMS: atom_id res chain seq x y z
N MET A 1 -66.87 -43.92 61.95
CA MET A 1 -66.89 -44.08 60.45
C MET A 1 -66.83 -42.76 59.74
N GLN A 2 -67.62 -41.74 60.08
CA GLN A 2 -67.67 -40.47 59.39
C GLN A 2 -66.41 -39.59 59.62
N ARG A 3 -65.79 -39.56 60.79
CA ARG A 3 -64.55 -38.79 61.09
C ARG A 3 -63.30 -39.36 60.37
N GLU A 4 -63.25 -40.64 60.11
CA GLU A 4 -62.14 -41.28 59.36
C GLU A 4 -62.20 -40.93 57.86
N LYS A 5 -63.41 -40.92 57.27
CA LYS A 5 -63.64 -40.49 55.87
C LYS A 5 -63.25 -39.03 55.63
N LEU A 6 -63.50 -38.17 56.65
CA LEU A 6 -63.12 -36.77 56.57
C LEU A 6 -61.58 -36.56 56.59
N LYS A 7 -60.85 -37.29 57.41
CA LYS A 7 -59.39 -37.25 57.48
C LYS A 7 -58.77 -37.80 56.22
N THR A 8 -59.28 -38.89 55.65
CA THR A 8 -58.80 -39.42 54.38
C THR A 8 -59.00 -38.44 53.20
N GLY A 9 -60.16 -37.80 53.16
CA GLY A 9 -60.45 -36.77 52.20
C GLY A 9 -59.53 -35.54 52.29
N ALA A 10 -59.23 -35.07 53.50
CA ALA A 10 -58.28 -33.96 53.71
C ALA A 10 -56.84 -34.34 53.32
N ILE A 11 -56.38 -35.55 53.59
CA ILE A 11 -55.06 -36.03 53.19
C ILE A 11 -54.96 -36.14 51.67
N LEU A 12 -56.01 -36.66 51.00
CA LEU A 12 -56.03 -36.72 49.54
C LEU A 12 -56.01 -35.31 48.90
N LEU A 13 -56.71 -34.34 49.45
CA LEU A 13 -56.70 -32.95 48.98
C LEU A 13 -55.33 -32.33 49.13
N LEU A 14 -54.65 -32.50 50.26
CA LEU A 14 -53.29 -32.00 50.50
C LEU A 14 -52.28 -32.66 49.54
N LEU A 15 -52.43 -33.94 49.23
CA LEU A 15 -51.59 -34.63 48.23
C LEU A 15 -51.79 -34.10 46.84
N VAL A 16 -53.01 -33.82 46.43
CA VAL A 16 -53.31 -33.18 45.11
C VAL A 16 -52.70 -31.79 45.02
N ILE A 17 -52.83 -30.97 46.07
CA ILE A 17 -52.24 -29.63 46.12
C ILE A 17 -50.72 -29.71 46.05
N PHE A 18 -50.12 -30.63 46.77
CA PHE A 18 -48.65 -30.82 46.73
C PHE A 18 -48.15 -31.27 45.36
N ILE A 19 -48.83 -32.20 44.70
CA ILE A 19 -48.50 -32.65 43.33
C ILE A 19 -48.64 -31.49 42.34
N ALA A 20 -49.76 -30.72 42.41
CA ALA A 20 -49.95 -29.58 41.53
C ALA A 20 -48.83 -28.52 41.68
N HIS A 21 -48.45 -28.17 42.92
CA HIS A 21 -47.38 -27.26 43.19
C HIS A 21 -46.01 -27.77 42.73
N SER A 22 -45.76 -29.11 42.89
CA SER A 22 -44.51 -29.73 42.39
C SER A 22 -44.42 -29.71 40.87
N VAL A 23 -45.54 -29.92 40.16
CA VAL A 23 -45.59 -29.83 38.68
C VAL A 23 -45.35 -28.41 38.20
N GLU A 24 -45.94 -27.41 38.85
CA GLU A 24 -45.77 -25.99 38.55
C GLU A 24 -44.30 -25.57 38.74
N LYS A 25 -43.67 -25.91 39.88
CA LYS A 25 -42.26 -25.67 40.13
C LYS A 25 -41.34 -26.33 39.13
N LYS A 26 -41.63 -27.54 38.70
CA LYS A 26 -40.86 -28.27 37.70
C LYS A 26 -40.95 -27.54 36.36
N GLY A 27 -42.13 -27.05 35.96
CA GLY A 27 -42.28 -26.24 34.75
C GLY A 27 -41.48 -24.92 34.76
N GLU A 28 -41.43 -24.22 35.90
CA GLU A 28 -40.58 -23.03 36.08
C GLU A 28 -39.09 -23.31 35.95
N VAL A 29 -38.64 -24.42 36.55
CA VAL A 29 -37.22 -24.87 36.48
C VAL A 29 -36.86 -25.25 35.05
N ASP A 30 -37.72 -25.97 34.35
CA ASP A 30 -37.51 -26.38 32.97
C ASP A 30 -37.43 -25.14 32.04
N ALA A 31 -38.33 -24.16 32.22
CA ALA A 31 -38.31 -22.88 31.48
C ALA A 31 -37.03 -22.07 31.73
N LEU A 32 -36.60 -21.90 32.99
CA LEU A 32 -35.34 -21.24 33.35
C LEU A 32 -34.13 -21.94 32.79
N THR A 33 -34.16 -23.25 32.71
CA THR A 33 -33.08 -24.07 32.15
C THR A 33 -32.94 -23.82 30.63
N GLU A 34 -34.06 -23.78 29.94
CA GLU A 34 -34.07 -23.47 28.49
C GLU A 34 -33.63 -22.06 28.20
N GLU A 35 -34.08 -21.07 28.99
CA GLU A 35 -33.61 -19.67 28.85
C GLU A 35 -32.11 -19.56 29.09
N ASN A 36 -31.56 -20.20 30.10
CA ASN A 36 -30.12 -20.28 30.36
C ASN A 36 -29.35 -20.90 29.19
N LEU A 37 -29.89 -21.94 28.57
CA LEU A 37 -29.27 -22.58 27.41
C LEU A 37 -29.22 -21.62 26.19
N VAL A 38 -30.33 -20.91 25.95
CA VAL A 38 -30.40 -19.90 24.88
C VAL A 38 -29.39 -18.77 25.13
N MET A 39 -29.30 -18.30 26.38
CA MET A 39 -28.35 -17.26 26.75
C MET A 39 -26.89 -17.71 26.55
N LYS A 40 -26.53 -18.93 26.95
CA LYS A 40 -25.20 -19.50 26.72
C LYS A 40 -24.85 -19.59 25.23
N ARG A 41 -25.80 -19.94 24.37
CA ARG A 41 -25.60 -19.97 22.93
C ARG A 41 -25.38 -18.57 22.36
N ARG A 42 -26.13 -17.57 22.83
CA ARG A 42 -25.94 -16.16 22.42
C ARG A 42 -24.57 -15.61 22.83
N VAL A 43 -24.12 -15.92 24.04
CA VAL A 43 -22.79 -15.52 24.51
C VAL A 43 -21.68 -16.17 23.66
N ALA A 44 -21.76 -17.47 23.42
CA ALA A 44 -20.79 -18.16 22.58
C ALA A 44 -20.72 -17.61 21.14
N LEU A 45 -21.87 -17.24 20.57
CA LEU A 45 -21.91 -16.60 19.25
C LEU A 45 -21.29 -15.21 19.28
N ALA A 46 -21.58 -14.41 20.30
CA ALA A 46 -21.00 -13.07 20.48
C ALA A 46 -19.48 -13.16 20.64
N ASP A 47 -18.97 -14.09 21.44
CA ASP A 47 -17.53 -14.32 21.61
C ASP A 47 -16.84 -14.69 20.29
N SER A 48 -17.46 -15.56 19.50
CA SER A 48 -16.96 -15.93 18.17
C SER A 48 -16.89 -14.70 17.23
N LEU A 49 -17.93 -13.88 17.21
CA LEU A 49 -17.98 -12.66 16.39
C LEU A 49 -16.93 -11.63 16.83
N ILE A 50 -16.73 -11.45 18.12
CA ILE A 50 -15.71 -10.58 18.70
C ILE A 50 -14.33 -11.07 18.29
N PHE A 51 -14.05 -12.37 18.42
CA PHE A 51 -12.78 -12.97 18.03
C PHE A 51 -12.48 -12.73 16.54
N ASP A 52 -13.44 -13.03 15.65
CA ASP A 52 -13.27 -12.84 14.20
C ASP A 52 -13.06 -11.38 13.82
N THR A 53 -13.81 -10.47 14.45
CA THR A 53 -13.66 -9.03 14.20
C THR A 53 -12.32 -8.50 14.66
N THR A 54 -11.87 -8.95 15.83
CA THR A 54 -10.55 -8.58 16.39
C THR A 54 -9.42 -9.08 15.51
N LYS A 55 -9.51 -10.33 15.05
CA LYS A 55 -8.53 -10.92 14.14
C LYS A 55 -8.43 -10.15 12.81
N ARG A 56 -9.57 -9.83 12.19
CA ARG A 56 -9.60 -9.02 10.95
C ARG A 56 -9.06 -7.60 11.18
N GLY A 57 -9.37 -6.99 12.32
CA GLY A 57 -8.83 -5.69 12.70
C GLY A 57 -7.31 -5.69 12.80
N LEU A 58 -6.73 -6.74 13.41
CA LEU A 58 -5.28 -6.90 13.52
C LEU A 58 -4.62 -7.09 12.14
N GLU A 59 -5.20 -7.94 11.28
CA GLU A 59 -4.70 -8.15 9.92
C GLU A 59 -4.71 -6.85 9.09
N LEU A 60 -5.77 -6.06 9.21
CA LEU A 60 -5.85 -4.74 8.54
C LEU A 60 -4.81 -3.76 9.07
N ALA A 61 -4.61 -3.69 10.38
CA ALA A 61 -3.60 -2.84 11.00
C ALA A 61 -2.18 -3.19 10.52
N GLN A 62 -1.85 -4.48 10.44
CA GLN A 62 -0.57 -4.95 9.90
C GLN A 62 -0.37 -4.55 8.42
N ARG A 63 -1.43 -4.70 7.60
CA ARG A 63 -1.37 -4.29 6.19
C ARG A 63 -1.19 -2.77 6.02
N LEU A 64 -1.82 -1.98 6.89
CA LEU A 64 -1.66 -0.53 6.89
C LEU A 64 -0.23 -0.14 7.27
N ALA A 65 0.32 -0.72 8.33
CA ALA A 65 1.69 -0.43 8.76
C ALA A 65 2.72 -0.74 7.64
N ILE A 66 2.58 -1.89 6.96
CA ILE A 66 3.45 -2.24 5.81
C ILE A 66 3.30 -1.22 4.65
N LYS A 67 2.07 -0.74 4.41
CA LYS A 67 1.84 0.27 3.36
C LYS A 67 2.44 1.62 3.73
N GLU A 68 2.30 2.03 4.98
CA GLU A 68 2.88 3.28 5.48
C GLU A 68 4.40 3.27 5.38
N GLU A 69 5.06 2.18 5.79
CA GLU A 69 6.50 1.99 5.65
C GLU A 69 6.95 2.10 4.19
N LYS A 70 6.23 1.46 3.26
CA LYS A 70 6.53 1.55 1.82
C LYS A 70 6.33 2.95 1.25
N ILE A 71 5.35 3.69 1.73
CA ILE A 71 5.11 5.09 1.31
C ILE A 71 6.25 5.97 1.83
N GLU A 72 6.67 5.80 3.07
CA GLU A 72 7.78 6.55 3.66
C GLU A 72 9.09 6.26 2.93
N GLU A 73 9.40 5.00 2.63
CA GLU A 73 10.53 4.61 1.79
C GLU A 73 10.44 5.25 0.40
N TYR A 74 9.27 5.21 -0.23
CA TYR A 74 9.05 5.82 -1.54
C TYR A 74 9.29 7.33 -1.52
N GLU A 75 8.79 8.05 -0.53
CA GLU A 75 8.95 9.50 -0.42
C GLU A 75 10.38 9.89 -0.01
N SER A 76 11.07 9.09 0.82
CA SER A 76 12.45 9.35 1.24
C SER A 76 13.44 9.24 0.07
N ASN A 77 13.14 8.41 -0.91
CA ASN A 77 13.95 8.19 -2.12
C ASN A 77 13.64 9.17 -3.26
N LYS A 78 12.77 10.15 -3.02
CA LYS A 78 12.34 11.15 -4.00
C LYS A 78 13.21 12.39 -3.93
N HIS A 79 13.92 12.68 -5.00
CA HIS A 79 14.81 13.84 -5.12
C HIS A 79 14.18 14.93 -5.96
N LYS A 80 14.09 16.16 -5.46
CA LYS A 80 13.63 17.32 -6.22
C LYS A 80 14.64 17.69 -7.28
N VAL A 81 14.19 17.87 -8.51
CA VAL A 81 15.03 18.23 -9.66
C VAL A 81 14.32 19.22 -10.58
N VAL A 82 15.11 19.94 -11.34
CA VAL A 82 14.60 20.66 -12.52
C VAL A 82 14.77 19.76 -13.73
N VAL A 83 13.71 19.57 -14.49
CA VAL A 83 13.74 18.78 -15.74
C VAL A 83 13.71 19.72 -16.92
N THR A 84 14.66 19.55 -17.80
CA THR A 84 14.72 20.19 -19.12
C THR A 84 14.96 19.11 -20.17
N MET A 85 15.33 19.49 -21.36
CA MET A 85 15.62 18.58 -22.45
C MET A 85 16.82 19.05 -23.27
N TYR A 86 17.46 18.14 -23.97
CA TYR A 86 18.50 18.46 -24.95
C TYR A 86 18.29 17.65 -26.22
N HIS A 87 18.81 18.19 -27.33
CA HIS A 87 18.91 17.47 -28.59
C HIS A 87 20.36 16.99 -28.81
N PRO A 88 20.57 15.85 -29.45
CA PRO A 88 21.90 15.36 -29.78
C PRO A 88 22.44 16.08 -31.01
N VAL A 89 22.73 17.37 -30.85
CA VAL A 89 23.23 18.27 -31.90
C VAL A 89 24.47 19.04 -31.41
N ALA A 90 25.37 19.40 -32.29
CA ALA A 90 26.68 19.97 -31.94
C ALA A 90 26.60 21.24 -31.05
N ASP A 91 25.52 22.02 -31.14
CA ASP A 91 25.33 23.24 -30.32
C ASP A 91 24.97 22.93 -28.85
N GLN A 92 24.54 21.69 -28.55
CA GLN A 92 24.08 21.27 -27.20
C GLN A 92 24.91 20.18 -26.59
N THR A 93 25.79 19.55 -27.34
CA THR A 93 26.67 18.44 -26.93
C THR A 93 28.14 18.78 -27.20
N ASP A 94 29.02 17.82 -26.98
CA ASP A 94 30.40 17.86 -27.44
C ASP A 94 30.51 17.54 -28.95
N ASP A 95 31.73 17.30 -29.41
CA ASP A 95 32.05 17.00 -30.82
C ASP A 95 31.44 15.65 -31.30
N THR A 96 30.84 14.89 -30.43
CA THR A 96 30.25 13.56 -30.71
C THR A 96 28.77 13.48 -30.31
N PRO A 97 27.87 14.25 -30.96
CA PRO A 97 26.47 14.37 -30.52
C PRO A 97 25.67 13.06 -30.51
N ASN A 98 26.13 12.04 -31.20
CA ASN A 98 25.53 10.72 -31.27
C ASN A 98 26.10 9.73 -30.22
N ILE A 99 26.98 10.17 -29.32
CA ILE A 99 27.57 9.35 -28.26
C ILE A 99 27.29 9.99 -26.90
N THR A 100 26.68 9.27 -25.98
CA THR A 100 26.43 9.75 -24.62
C THR A 100 27.69 9.64 -23.75
N ALA A 101 27.71 10.27 -22.58
CA ALA A 101 28.89 10.28 -21.70
C ALA A 101 29.30 8.90 -21.18
N ASP A 102 28.43 7.89 -21.23
CA ASP A 102 28.75 6.50 -20.91
C ASP A 102 29.19 5.68 -22.13
N GLY A 103 29.27 6.30 -23.32
CA GLY A 103 29.67 5.65 -24.56
C GLY A 103 28.54 5.01 -25.37
N SER A 104 27.28 5.16 -24.97
CA SER A 104 26.14 4.63 -25.72
C SER A 104 25.95 5.38 -27.03
N VAL A 105 25.78 4.64 -28.14
CA VAL A 105 25.53 5.21 -29.46
C VAL A 105 24.04 5.36 -29.69
N ILE A 106 23.60 6.53 -30.14
CA ILE A 106 22.19 6.83 -30.42
C ILE A 106 21.97 7.22 -31.87
N LYS A 107 20.73 6.96 -32.36
CA LYS A 107 20.26 7.46 -33.65
C LYS A 107 19.64 8.84 -33.43
N ILE A 108 20.24 9.91 -33.93
CA ILE A 108 19.86 11.30 -33.68
C ILE A 108 18.37 11.57 -33.94
N ASN A 109 17.85 11.11 -35.07
CA ASN A 109 16.45 11.36 -35.46
C ASN A 109 15.41 10.62 -34.59
N ASN A 110 15.84 9.56 -33.88
CA ASN A 110 15.00 8.74 -33.04
C ASN A 110 15.42 8.83 -31.56
N ALA A 111 16.11 9.91 -31.17
CA ALA A 111 16.70 10.04 -29.85
C ALA A 111 15.68 9.92 -28.71
N SER A 112 14.47 10.43 -28.87
CA SER A 112 13.39 10.35 -27.87
C SER A 112 12.99 8.91 -27.53
N GLU A 113 13.18 7.94 -28.45
CA GLU A 113 12.77 6.53 -28.26
C GLU A 113 13.66 5.80 -27.23
N TYR A 114 14.91 6.27 -27.06
CA TYR A 114 15.84 5.66 -26.11
C TYR A 114 15.48 5.90 -24.64
N ARG A 115 14.68 6.95 -24.37
CA ARG A 115 14.31 7.35 -23.01
C ARG A 115 15.54 7.53 -22.09
N TYR A 116 16.56 8.17 -22.59
CA TYR A 116 17.79 8.49 -21.87
C TYR A 116 17.71 9.85 -21.20
N VAL A 117 18.44 10.00 -20.09
CA VAL A 117 18.61 11.28 -19.39
C VAL A 117 20.07 11.57 -19.10
N ALA A 118 20.41 12.84 -19.26
CA ALA A 118 21.64 13.43 -18.70
C ALA A 118 21.34 13.95 -17.30
N VAL A 119 22.21 13.64 -16.33
CA VAL A 119 22.04 14.08 -14.95
C VAL A 119 23.16 15.04 -14.52
N SER A 120 22.83 15.97 -13.63
CA SER A 120 23.85 16.85 -13.02
C SER A 120 24.91 16.01 -12.30
N ARG A 121 26.16 16.46 -12.35
CA ARG A 121 27.30 15.71 -11.78
C ARG A 121 27.14 15.40 -10.31
N ASN A 122 26.58 16.30 -9.50
CA ASN A 122 26.33 16.07 -8.08
C ASN A 122 25.40 14.91 -7.77
N MET A 123 24.64 14.41 -8.75
CA MET A 123 23.78 13.24 -8.60
C MET A 123 24.49 11.92 -8.88
N LEU A 124 25.66 11.94 -9.53
CA LEU A 124 26.43 10.73 -9.85
C LEU A 124 27.30 10.28 -8.68
N THR A 125 27.36 8.98 -8.41
CA THR A 125 28.14 8.38 -7.30
C THR A 125 29.60 8.77 -7.33
N ARG A 126 30.23 8.92 -8.51
CA ARG A 126 31.62 9.36 -8.64
C ARG A 126 31.88 10.80 -8.15
N TYR A 127 30.83 11.58 -7.89
CA TYR A 127 30.88 12.92 -7.33
C TYR A 127 30.14 13.03 -5.99
N GLY A 128 29.87 11.89 -5.31
CA GLY A 128 29.19 11.84 -4.03
C GLY A 128 27.66 11.77 -4.08
N GLY A 129 27.08 11.61 -5.28
CA GLY A 129 25.64 11.41 -5.47
C GLY A 129 25.20 9.94 -5.32
N PHE A 130 24.04 9.61 -5.83
CA PHE A 130 23.38 8.31 -5.64
C PHE A 130 23.08 7.54 -6.95
N LEU A 131 23.31 8.15 -8.14
CA LEU A 131 23.07 7.56 -9.46
C LEU A 131 24.36 7.06 -10.11
N ARG A 132 24.22 6.06 -10.96
CA ARG A 132 25.27 5.54 -11.85
C ARG A 132 24.76 5.52 -13.28
N TYR A 133 25.64 5.55 -14.25
CA TYR A 133 25.26 5.24 -15.62
C TYR A 133 24.67 3.83 -15.71
N GLY A 134 23.59 3.69 -16.44
CA GLY A 134 22.80 2.47 -16.55
C GLY A 134 21.64 2.37 -15.55
N ASP A 135 21.62 3.15 -14.47
CA ASP A 135 20.51 3.15 -13.53
C ASP A 135 19.22 3.59 -14.22
N TYR A 136 18.13 2.93 -13.86
CA TYR A 136 16.80 3.36 -14.23
C TYR A 136 16.22 4.30 -13.17
N VAL A 137 15.53 5.33 -13.65
CA VAL A 137 14.94 6.35 -12.79
C VAL A 137 13.48 6.60 -13.20
N TRP A 138 12.62 6.78 -12.23
CA TRP A 138 11.30 7.37 -12.46
C TRP A 138 11.43 8.88 -12.36
N VAL A 139 11.02 9.57 -13.40
CA VAL A 139 10.92 11.02 -13.44
C VAL A 139 9.46 11.41 -13.34
N ASP A 140 9.13 12.30 -12.42
CA ASP A 140 7.81 12.92 -12.29
C ASP A 140 7.91 14.36 -12.77
N ALA A 141 7.46 14.61 -14.01
CA ALA A 141 7.57 15.88 -14.71
C ALA A 141 6.36 16.09 -15.65
N GLY A 142 5.15 15.98 -15.11
CA GLY A 142 3.92 16.21 -15.85
C GLY A 142 3.80 15.29 -17.08
N LYS A 143 3.70 15.88 -18.28
CA LYS A 143 3.57 15.10 -19.55
C LYS A 143 4.82 14.29 -19.90
N LYS A 144 5.94 14.54 -19.26
CA LYS A 144 7.21 13.84 -19.47
C LYS A 144 7.51 12.85 -18.33
N SER A 145 6.54 12.61 -17.45
CA SER A 145 6.68 11.59 -16.41
C SER A 145 6.87 10.20 -16.99
N GLY A 146 7.69 9.39 -16.34
CA GLY A 146 7.93 8.01 -16.74
C GLY A 146 9.32 7.51 -16.41
N VAL A 147 9.62 6.30 -16.88
CA VAL A 147 10.92 5.66 -16.69
C VAL A 147 11.91 6.16 -17.73
N TYR A 148 13.13 6.44 -17.26
CA TYR A 148 14.27 6.83 -18.10
C TYR A 148 15.53 6.10 -17.62
N GLN A 149 16.54 6.04 -18.47
CA GLN A 149 17.84 5.47 -18.11
C GLN A 149 18.92 6.56 -18.08
N VAL A 150 19.72 6.55 -17.02
CA VAL A 150 20.85 7.47 -16.87
C VAL A 150 21.98 7.04 -17.80
N ARG A 151 22.25 7.82 -18.86
CA ARG A 151 23.26 7.52 -19.87
C ARG A 151 24.20 8.70 -20.14
N ASP A 152 23.88 9.87 -19.60
CA ASP A 152 24.64 11.07 -19.91
C ASP A 152 24.82 11.96 -18.68
N THR A 153 25.67 12.96 -18.78
CA THR A 153 25.98 13.92 -17.72
C THR A 153 25.96 15.36 -18.22
N MET A 154 25.45 16.21 -17.38
CA MET A 154 25.39 17.66 -17.66
C MET A 154 26.72 18.36 -17.33
N ALA A 155 26.90 19.57 -17.88
CA ALA A 155 27.99 20.47 -17.51
C ALA A 155 28.03 20.75 -16.00
N ALA A 156 29.22 20.90 -15.43
CA ALA A 156 29.45 21.03 -13.98
C ALA A 156 28.69 22.16 -13.29
N ARG A 157 28.27 23.19 -14.03
CA ARG A 157 27.47 24.34 -13.51
C ARG A 157 26.07 23.96 -13.06
N TRP A 158 25.54 22.81 -13.51
CA TRP A 158 24.19 22.39 -13.20
C TRP A 158 24.15 21.53 -11.94
N VAL A 159 23.19 21.79 -11.06
CA VAL A 159 22.98 21.11 -9.79
C VAL A 159 21.51 20.71 -9.69
N ASN A 160 21.23 19.48 -9.25
CA ASN A 160 19.88 18.93 -9.10
C ASN A 160 19.00 19.14 -10.33
N ARG A 161 19.57 18.87 -11.48
CA ARG A 161 18.90 19.03 -12.77
C ARG A 161 19.12 17.79 -13.63
N ILE A 162 18.13 17.49 -14.46
CA ILE A 162 18.22 16.47 -15.49
C ILE A 162 17.75 17.04 -16.83
N ASP A 163 18.36 16.55 -17.90
CA ASP A 163 17.96 16.83 -19.26
C ASP A 163 17.51 15.53 -19.94
N ILE A 164 16.26 15.49 -20.40
CA ILE A 164 15.72 14.36 -21.18
C ILE A 164 16.25 14.47 -22.61
N LEU A 165 16.79 13.36 -23.12
CA LEU A 165 17.23 13.25 -24.51
C LEU A 165 16.00 13.23 -25.43
N GLU A 166 15.95 14.17 -26.36
CA GLU A 166 14.84 14.30 -27.32
C GLU A 166 15.32 14.35 -28.77
N SER A 167 14.50 13.83 -29.67
CA SER A 167 14.76 13.94 -31.12
C SER A 167 14.72 15.41 -31.58
N PRO A 168 15.48 15.79 -32.60
CA PRO A 168 15.39 17.12 -33.20
C PRO A 168 13.95 17.44 -33.60
N GLY A 169 13.51 18.68 -33.34
CA GLY A 169 12.15 19.14 -33.63
C GLY A 169 11.17 19.04 -32.43
N VAL A 170 11.53 18.36 -31.34
CA VAL A 170 10.76 18.46 -30.10
C VAL A 170 10.93 19.87 -29.51
N LYS A 171 9.81 20.52 -29.19
CA LYS A 171 9.84 21.91 -28.65
C LYS A 171 10.43 21.87 -27.23
N PRO A 172 11.30 22.86 -26.88
CA PRO A 172 11.86 22.95 -25.54
C PRO A 172 10.79 23.07 -24.47
N TYR A 173 11.06 22.40 -23.34
CA TYR A 173 10.23 22.44 -22.15
C TYR A 173 11.06 22.50 -20.86
N LYS A 174 10.43 22.91 -19.77
CA LYS A 174 11.04 22.97 -18.45
C LYS A 174 9.98 22.71 -17.38
N TYR A 175 10.33 21.85 -16.43
CA TYR A 175 9.54 21.57 -15.22
C TYR A 175 10.41 21.91 -14.00
N ASN A 176 9.99 22.92 -13.22
CA ASN A 176 10.74 23.35 -12.03
C ASN A 176 10.40 22.53 -10.79
N ASP A 177 9.16 22.01 -10.72
CA ASP A 177 8.65 21.23 -9.59
C ASP A 177 8.57 19.74 -9.98
N ALA A 178 9.68 19.24 -10.47
CA ALA A 178 9.81 17.84 -10.83
C ALA A 178 10.56 17.04 -9.75
N SER A 179 10.46 15.75 -9.84
CA SER A 179 11.21 14.85 -8.97
C SER A 179 11.75 13.64 -9.72
N LEU A 180 12.79 13.04 -9.14
CA LEU A 180 13.43 11.86 -9.66
C LEU A 180 13.60 10.86 -8.52
N ARG A 181 13.40 9.57 -8.83
CA ARG A 181 13.66 8.45 -7.93
C ARG A 181 14.38 7.34 -8.69
N ARG A 182 15.44 6.79 -8.11
CA ARG A 182 16.11 5.60 -8.66
C ARG A 182 15.18 4.39 -8.53
N LEU A 183 15.17 3.55 -9.54
CA LEU A 183 14.49 2.25 -9.53
C LEU A 183 15.51 1.15 -9.22
N ASP A 184 15.12 0.22 -8.36
CA ASP A 184 15.98 -0.90 -7.96
C ASP A 184 15.93 -2.08 -8.96
N TYR A 185 15.15 -1.94 -10.03
CA TYR A 185 14.99 -2.94 -11.06
C TYR A 185 14.97 -2.33 -12.46
N ALA A 186 15.43 -3.11 -13.44
CA ALA A 186 15.23 -2.76 -14.85
C ALA A 186 13.78 -3.06 -15.24
N PRO A 187 13.05 -2.11 -15.84
CA PRO A 187 11.70 -2.39 -16.33
C PRO A 187 11.73 -3.41 -17.47
N GLU A 188 10.76 -4.31 -17.49
CA GLU A 188 10.69 -5.39 -18.49
C GLU A 188 10.48 -4.88 -19.94
N HIS A 189 9.98 -3.63 -20.07
CA HIS A 189 9.74 -2.98 -21.37
C HIS A 189 10.02 -1.47 -21.24
N LEU A 190 11.02 -1.01 -21.99
CA LEU A 190 11.32 0.40 -22.29
C LEU A 190 11.23 0.61 -23.78
#